data_4d1dff5d1743508c388ba0d219a4dfdf
#
_entry.id   4d1dff5d1743508c388ba0d219a4dfdf
#
_cell.length_a   1.000
_cell.length_b   1.000
_cell.length_c   1.000
_cell.angle_alpha   90.00
_cell.angle_beta   90.00
_cell.angle_gamma   90.00
#
_symmetry.space_group_name_H-M   'P 1'
#
loop_
_entity.id
_entity.type
_entity.pdbx_description
1 polymer ?
#
loop_
_entity_poly.entity_id
_entity_poly.type
_entity_poly.pdbx_seq_one_letter_code
_entity_poly.pdbx_strand_id
1 'polypeptide(L)'
;MNTEWKHHPEEWFFLHEFNVDKVFSTIQRADYLILYYIKVEQESRPEQKVYLADLAAAMGLKVTELSKAVEKLQDKGFVVWKTDREAGRTYVELSSKAVELMAEERIFMEHCYQRLRAEIGEEELRRTVATMKKATEILRQERETTG
;
A
#
# COMPACT_ATOMS: atom_id res chain seq x y z
N MET A 1 10.90 3.20 6.99
CA MET A 1 9.64 3.80 6.65
C MET A 1 8.49 3.20 7.41
N ASN A 2 8.16 3.82 8.53
CA ASN A 2 7.12 3.29 9.41
C ASN A 2 5.97 4.29 9.60
N THR A 3 5.92 5.31 8.74
CA THR A 3 4.90 6.34 8.86
C THR A 3 3.53 5.87 8.38
N GLU A 4 3.50 4.96 7.41
CA GLU A 4 2.28 4.51 6.76
C GLU A 4 1.37 3.77 7.73
N TRP A 5 1.92 2.83 8.49
CA TRP A 5 1.12 2.04 9.40
C TRP A 5 0.53 2.85 10.56
N LYS A 6 1.13 4.00 10.88
CA LYS A 6 0.61 4.89 11.91
C LYS A 6 -0.69 5.55 11.48
N HIS A 7 -0.85 5.77 10.20
CA HIS A 7 -2.05 6.42 9.66
C HIS A 7 -3.20 5.43 9.48
N HIS A 8 -2.88 4.22 9.03
CA HIS A 8 -3.91 3.21 8.70
C HIS A 8 -3.40 1.82 9.11
N PRO A 9 -3.36 1.51 10.41
CA PRO A 9 -2.79 0.25 10.90
C PRO A 9 -3.51 -0.99 10.36
N GLU A 10 -4.83 -0.92 10.14
CA GLU A 10 -5.58 -2.05 9.59
C GLU A 10 -5.16 -2.34 8.16
N GLU A 11 -5.04 -1.32 7.34
CA GLU A 11 -4.60 -1.46 5.95
C GLU A 11 -3.18 -1.99 5.90
N TRP A 12 -2.30 -1.43 6.72
CA TRP A 12 -0.92 -1.89 6.81
C TRP A 12 -0.85 -3.38 7.14
N PHE A 13 -1.64 -3.81 8.15
CA PHE A 13 -1.69 -5.20 8.59
C PHE A 13 -2.02 -6.15 7.46
N PHE A 14 -3.11 -5.86 6.74
CA PHE A 14 -3.56 -6.73 5.66
C PHE A 14 -2.69 -6.67 4.41
N LEU A 15 -2.04 -5.54 4.16
CA LEU A 15 -1.23 -5.38 2.96
C LEU A 15 0.19 -5.92 3.12
N HIS A 16 0.77 -5.83 4.30
CA HIS A 16 2.18 -6.12 4.51
C HIS A 16 2.46 -7.33 5.39
N GLU A 17 1.66 -7.54 6.40
CA GLU A 17 1.93 -8.58 7.40
C GLU A 17 1.12 -9.85 7.20
N PHE A 18 0.07 -9.78 6.41
CA PHE A 18 -0.82 -10.92 6.22
C PHE A 18 -1.13 -11.09 4.74
N ASN A 19 -0.96 -12.31 4.25
CA ASN A 19 -1.30 -12.62 2.86
C ASN A 19 -2.74 -13.12 2.81
N VAL A 20 -3.67 -12.19 2.64
CA VAL A 20 -5.11 -12.48 2.63
C VAL A 20 -5.73 -12.09 1.29
N ASP A 21 -5.20 -12.65 0.21
CA ASP A 21 -5.66 -12.32 -1.14
C ASP A 21 -7.16 -12.51 -1.32
N LYS A 22 -7.74 -13.46 -0.58
CA LYS A 22 -9.18 -13.74 -0.67
C LYS A 22 -10.05 -12.71 0.05
N VAL A 23 -9.45 -11.84 0.85
CA VAL A 23 -10.19 -10.78 1.55
C VAL A 23 -10.64 -9.70 0.57
N PHE A 24 -9.84 -9.44 -0.44
CA PHE A 24 -10.16 -8.43 -1.45
C PHE A 24 -11.05 -9.03 -2.53
N SER A 25 -12.30 -8.59 -2.57
CA SER A 25 -13.29 -9.11 -3.50
C SER A 25 -13.38 -8.33 -4.81
N THR A 26 -13.03 -7.06 -4.78
CA THR A 26 -13.21 -6.15 -5.92
C THR A 26 -11.91 -5.67 -6.56
N ILE A 27 -10.78 -5.90 -5.89
CA ILE A 27 -9.48 -5.45 -6.36
C ILE A 27 -8.41 -6.41 -5.85
N GLN A 28 -7.37 -6.61 -6.62
CA GLN A 28 -6.25 -7.44 -6.19
C GLN A 28 -5.40 -6.69 -5.16
N ARG A 29 -4.84 -7.43 -4.21
CA ARG A 29 -4.01 -6.86 -3.15
C ARG A 29 -2.86 -6.00 -3.70
N ALA A 30 -2.20 -6.46 -4.75
CA ALA A 30 -1.10 -5.72 -5.36
C ALA A 30 -1.54 -4.36 -5.92
N ASP A 31 -2.72 -4.32 -6.54
CA ASP A 31 -3.28 -3.07 -7.07
C ASP A 31 -3.68 -2.14 -5.92
N TYR A 32 -4.34 -2.68 -4.90
CA TYR A 32 -4.72 -1.90 -3.73
C TYR A 32 -3.51 -1.30 -3.03
N LEU A 33 -2.41 -2.04 -2.99
CA LEU A 33 -1.17 -1.56 -2.36
C LEU A 33 -0.65 -0.29 -3.04
N ILE A 34 -0.69 -0.24 -4.37
CA ILE A 34 -0.28 0.95 -5.10
C ILE A 34 -1.17 2.14 -4.76
N LEU A 35 -2.48 1.92 -4.76
CA LEU A 35 -3.45 2.97 -4.39
C LEU A 35 -3.22 3.45 -2.96
N TYR A 36 -2.92 2.54 -2.06
CA TYR A 36 -2.62 2.84 -0.67
C TYR A 36 -1.41 3.76 -0.55
N TYR A 37 -0.31 3.46 -1.24
CA TYR A 37 0.88 4.30 -1.21
C TYR A 37 0.63 5.69 -1.78
N ILE A 38 -0.15 5.78 -2.85
CA ILE A 38 -0.54 7.09 -3.41
C ILE A 38 -1.33 7.88 -2.37
N LYS A 39 -2.30 7.24 -1.73
CA LYS A 39 -3.13 7.88 -0.71
C LYS A 39 -2.30 8.39 0.46
N VAL A 40 -1.40 7.58 0.96
CA VAL A 40 -0.53 7.95 2.09
C VAL A 40 0.35 9.14 1.72
N GLU A 41 0.93 9.16 0.53
CA GLU A 41 1.74 10.27 0.08
C GLU A 41 0.94 11.56 -0.07
N GLN A 42 -0.29 11.46 -0.59
CA GLN A 42 -1.18 12.61 -0.72
C GLN A 42 -1.57 13.18 0.63
N GLU A 43 -1.87 12.30 1.59
CA GLU A 43 -2.25 12.73 2.95
C GLU A 43 -1.06 13.31 3.72
N SER A 44 0.14 12.77 3.52
CA SER A 44 1.34 13.25 4.20
C SER A 44 1.80 14.60 3.68
N ARG A 45 1.61 14.85 2.41
CA ARG A 45 2.05 16.08 1.74
C ARG A 45 0.98 16.55 0.76
N PRO A 46 -0.15 17.07 1.26
CA PRO A 46 -1.31 17.39 0.42
C PRO A 46 -1.05 18.46 -0.64
N GLU A 47 -0.05 19.30 -0.44
CA GLU A 47 0.29 20.35 -1.41
C GLU A 47 1.25 19.90 -2.50
N GLN A 48 1.78 18.68 -2.38
CA GLN A 48 2.75 18.14 -3.33
C GLN A 48 2.11 17.08 -4.21
N LYS A 49 2.61 17.00 -5.45
CA LYS A 49 2.21 15.97 -6.38
C LYS A 49 2.93 14.66 -6.05
N VAL A 50 2.28 13.54 -6.30
CA VAL A 50 2.88 12.22 -6.09
C VAL A 50 3.58 11.81 -7.37
N TYR A 51 4.87 12.08 -7.44
CA TYR A 51 5.66 11.75 -8.63
C TYR A 51 5.92 10.24 -8.71
N LEU A 52 5.86 9.74 -9.93
CA LEU A 52 6.02 8.31 -10.18
C LEU A 52 7.36 7.76 -9.66
N ALA A 53 8.44 8.50 -9.88
CA ALA A 53 9.76 8.08 -9.43
C ALA A 53 9.85 7.98 -7.90
N ASP A 54 9.25 8.94 -7.19
CA ASP A 54 9.24 8.94 -5.73
C ASP A 54 8.38 7.78 -5.19
N LEU A 55 7.25 7.52 -5.84
CA LEU A 55 6.38 6.41 -5.47
C LEU A 55 7.09 5.07 -5.66
N ALA A 56 7.80 4.90 -6.78
CA ALA A 56 8.56 3.69 -7.05
C ALA A 56 9.64 3.48 -5.96
N ALA A 57 10.36 4.54 -5.60
CA ALA A 57 11.36 4.47 -4.54
C ALA A 57 10.74 4.07 -3.21
N ALA A 58 9.60 4.65 -2.85
CA ALA A 58 8.90 4.33 -1.62
C ALA A 58 8.46 2.87 -1.57
N MET A 59 8.07 2.30 -2.71
CA MET A 59 7.61 0.92 -2.79
C MET A 59 8.72 -0.09 -3.04
N GLY A 60 9.96 0.37 -3.26
CA GLY A 60 11.08 -0.51 -3.58
C GLY A 60 10.96 -1.14 -4.95
N LEU A 61 10.30 -0.46 -5.89
CA LEU A 61 10.09 -0.94 -7.25
C LEU A 61 10.92 -0.12 -8.24
N LYS A 62 11.18 -0.73 -9.40
CA LYS A 62 11.75 0.01 -10.53
C LYS A 62 10.64 0.87 -11.14
N VAL A 63 11.03 2.03 -11.65
CA VAL A 63 10.07 2.95 -12.30
C VAL A 63 9.34 2.26 -13.44
N THR A 64 10.04 1.41 -14.20
CA THR A 64 9.43 0.67 -15.31
C THR A 64 8.37 -0.32 -14.85
N GLU A 65 8.60 -0.99 -13.72
CA GLU A 65 7.61 -1.90 -13.15
C GLU A 65 6.37 -1.15 -12.67
N LEU A 66 6.59 -0.06 -11.95
CA LEU A 66 5.49 0.76 -11.45
C LEU A 66 4.70 1.40 -12.59
N SER A 67 5.39 1.87 -13.63
CA SER A 67 4.74 2.48 -14.81
C SER A 67 3.73 1.53 -15.44
N LYS A 68 4.11 0.26 -15.61
CA LYS A 68 3.22 -0.75 -16.18
C LYS A 68 1.99 -0.98 -15.32
N ALA A 69 2.20 -1.07 -14.00
CA ALA A 69 1.10 -1.28 -13.07
C ALA A 69 0.16 -0.08 -13.02
N VAL A 70 0.71 1.13 -13.00
CA VAL A 70 -0.07 2.37 -12.99
C VAL A 70 -0.88 2.51 -14.28
N GLU A 71 -0.30 2.15 -15.41
CA GLU A 71 -0.99 2.16 -16.69
C GLU A 71 -2.24 1.29 -16.67
N LYS A 72 -2.11 0.07 -16.12
CA LYS A 72 -3.25 -0.83 -15.94
C LYS A 72 -4.30 -0.27 -14.99
N LEU A 73 -3.86 0.38 -13.91
CA LEU A 73 -4.76 1.02 -12.96
C LEU A 73 -5.49 2.19 -13.60
N GLN A 74 -4.83 2.94 -14.48
CA GLN A 74 -5.47 4.01 -15.22
C GLN A 74 -6.53 3.44 -16.17
N ASP A 75 -6.23 2.35 -16.86
CA ASP A 75 -7.19 1.68 -17.74
C ASP A 75 -8.43 1.22 -16.97
N LYS A 76 -8.26 0.82 -15.73
CA LYS A 76 -9.37 0.43 -14.84
C LYS A 76 -10.09 1.62 -14.21
N GLY A 77 -9.58 2.83 -14.42
CA GLY A 77 -10.19 4.05 -13.93
C GLY A 77 -9.88 4.40 -12.49
N PHE A 78 -8.83 3.82 -11.91
CA PHE A 78 -8.46 4.05 -10.51
C PHE A 78 -7.48 5.19 -10.32
N VAL A 79 -6.63 5.46 -11.29
CA VAL A 79 -5.66 6.54 -11.21
C VAL A 79 -5.69 7.38 -12.48
N VAL A 80 -5.21 8.62 -12.36
CA VAL A 80 -5.00 9.50 -13.49
C VAL A 80 -3.51 9.81 -13.55
N TRP A 81 -2.90 9.55 -14.69
CA TRP A 81 -1.49 9.80 -14.94
C TRP A 81 -1.37 11.16 -15.63
N LYS A 82 -0.59 12.08 -15.07
CA LYS A 82 -0.41 13.42 -15.57
C LYS A 82 1.06 13.77 -15.69
N THR A 83 1.36 14.75 -16.53
CA THR A 83 2.72 15.27 -16.68
C THR A 83 2.80 16.67 -16.08
N ASP A 84 3.79 16.87 -15.22
CA ASP A 84 4.13 18.19 -14.71
C ASP A 84 5.18 18.78 -15.65
N ARG A 85 4.75 19.70 -16.50
CA ARG A 85 5.61 20.29 -17.52
C ARG A 85 6.73 21.14 -16.93
N GLU A 86 6.46 21.83 -15.84
CA GLU A 86 7.46 22.68 -15.18
C GLU A 86 8.58 21.85 -14.58
N ALA A 87 8.22 20.76 -13.89
CA ALA A 87 9.20 19.87 -13.29
C ALA A 87 9.76 18.85 -14.28
N GLY A 88 9.12 18.67 -15.44
CA GLY A 88 9.50 17.65 -16.42
C GLY A 88 9.29 16.24 -15.89
N ARG A 89 8.31 16.05 -15.01
CA ARG A 89 8.09 14.79 -14.30
C ARG A 89 6.64 14.32 -14.44
N THR A 90 6.48 13.01 -14.37
CA THR A 90 5.16 12.38 -14.38
C THR A 90 4.68 12.17 -12.94
N TYR A 91 3.40 12.44 -12.70
CA TYR A 91 2.77 12.24 -11.41
C TYR A 91 1.41 11.57 -11.56
N VAL A 92 0.90 11.02 -10.47
CA VAL A 92 -0.36 10.28 -10.44
C VAL A 92 -1.28 10.83 -9.38
N GLU A 93 -2.58 10.71 -9.64
CA GLU A 93 -3.63 11.08 -8.70
C GLU A 93 -4.64 9.95 -8.62
N LEU A 94 -5.26 9.78 -7.46
CA LEU A 94 -6.36 8.84 -7.31
C LEU A 94 -7.61 9.42 -7.95
N SER A 95 -8.38 8.57 -8.64
CA SER A 95 -9.69 8.95 -9.15
C SER A 95 -10.71 8.89 -8.01
N SER A 96 -11.90 9.49 -8.21
CA SER A 96 -13.00 9.35 -7.26
C SER A 96 -13.43 7.90 -7.10
N LYS A 97 -13.37 7.12 -8.17
CA LYS A 97 -13.66 5.68 -8.13
C LYS A 97 -12.72 4.94 -7.17
N ALA A 98 -11.42 5.28 -7.22
CA ALA A 98 -10.43 4.68 -6.31
C ALA A 98 -10.70 5.09 -4.87
N VAL A 99 -10.99 6.36 -4.63
CA VAL A 99 -11.27 6.85 -3.28
C VAL A 99 -12.47 6.12 -2.67
N GLU A 100 -13.54 5.95 -3.44
CA GLU A 100 -14.74 5.24 -2.98
C GLU A 100 -14.44 3.77 -2.69
N LEU A 101 -13.73 3.10 -3.60
CA LEU A 101 -13.36 1.71 -3.42
C LEU A 101 -12.51 1.52 -2.17
N MET A 102 -11.52 2.38 -1.99
CA MET A 102 -10.64 2.29 -0.83
C MET A 102 -11.38 2.52 0.48
N ALA A 103 -12.35 3.43 0.48
CA ALA A 103 -13.17 3.68 1.66
C ALA A 103 -13.98 2.43 2.04
N GLU A 104 -14.57 1.77 1.07
CA GLU A 104 -15.35 0.55 1.29
C GLU A 104 -14.47 -0.60 1.79
N GLU A 105 -13.33 -0.82 1.14
CA GLU A 105 -12.40 -1.88 1.53
C GLU A 105 -11.81 -1.64 2.91
N ARG A 106 -11.55 -0.38 3.23
CA ARG A 106 -11.02 -0.02 4.55
C ARG A 106 -12.03 -0.34 5.67
N ILE A 107 -13.31 -0.06 5.44
CA ILE A 107 -14.35 -0.39 6.41
C ILE A 107 -14.39 -1.89 6.66
N PHE A 108 -14.30 -2.68 5.59
CA PHE A 108 -14.27 -4.13 5.69
C PHE A 108 -13.03 -4.62 6.44
N MET A 109 -11.86 -4.10 6.10
CA MET A 109 -10.60 -4.46 6.77
C MET A 109 -10.64 -4.10 8.25
N GLU A 110 -11.18 -2.94 8.58
CA GLU A 110 -11.32 -2.50 9.97
C GLU A 110 -12.22 -3.45 10.75
N HIS A 111 -13.33 -3.86 10.14
CA HIS A 111 -14.24 -4.82 10.74
C HIS A 111 -13.53 -6.16 11.00
N CYS A 112 -12.80 -6.66 10.03
CA CYS A 112 -12.04 -7.91 10.18
C CYS A 112 -10.98 -7.79 11.27
N TYR A 113 -10.28 -6.67 11.33
CA TYR A 113 -9.24 -6.45 12.34
C TYR A 113 -9.83 -6.43 13.74
N GLN A 114 -10.98 -5.78 13.93
CA GLN A 114 -11.67 -5.75 15.22
C GLN A 114 -12.06 -7.16 15.65
N ARG A 115 -12.51 -7.99 14.72
CA ARG A 115 -12.85 -9.37 15.02
C ARG A 115 -11.62 -10.18 15.41
N LEU A 116 -10.51 -9.99 14.72
CA LEU A 116 -9.25 -10.66 15.08
C LEU A 116 -8.82 -10.27 16.49
N ARG A 117 -8.93 -8.99 16.82
CA ARG A 117 -8.59 -8.50 18.16
C ARG A 117 -9.47 -9.12 19.22
N ALA A 118 -10.77 -9.24 18.94
CA ALA A 118 -11.71 -9.80 19.90
C ALA A 118 -11.49 -11.30 20.12
N GLU A 119 -11.15 -12.06 19.10
CA GLU A 119 -11.02 -13.50 19.20
C GLU A 119 -9.61 -13.97 19.55
N ILE A 120 -8.60 -13.27 19.13
CA ILE A 120 -7.19 -13.64 19.37
C ILE A 120 -6.60 -12.84 20.53
N GLY A 121 -6.96 -11.57 20.65
CA GLY A 121 -6.40 -10.65 21.62
C GLY A 121 -5.35 -9.75 21.00
N GLU A 122 -5.35 -8.51 21.43
CA GLU A 122 -4.46 -7.48 20.91
C GLU A 122 -2.98 -7.80 21.14
N GLU A 123 -2.65 -8.28 22.32
CA GLU A 123 -1.26 -8.60 22.67
C GLU A 123 -0.71 -9.75 21.83
N GLU A 124 -1.51 -10.79 21.65
CA GLU A 124 -1.12 -11.93 20.82
C GLU A 124 -0.94 -11.52 19.35
N LEU A 125 -1.84 -10.71 18.83
CA LEU A 125 -1.73 -10.19 17.47
C LEU A 125 -0.46 -9.37 17.31
N ARG A 126 -0.17 -8.49 18.26
CA ARG A 126 1.02 -7.64 18.20
C ARG A 126 2.30 -8.47 18.20
N ARG A 127 2.37 -9.48 19.04
CA ARG A 127 3.51 -10.39 19.11
C ARG A 127 3.69 -11.14 17.79
N THR A 128 2.60 -11.64 17.25
CA THR A 128 2.62 -12.38 15.97
C THR A 128 3.15 -11.52 14.84
N VAL A 129 2.62 -10.30 14.73
CA VAL A 129 3.08 -9.35 13.70
C VAL A 129 4.56 -9.02 13.89
N ALA A 130 4.98 -8.77 15.12
CA ALA A 130 6.37 -8.48 15.42
C ALA A 130 7.30 -9.64 15.04
N THR A 131 6.86 -10.87 15.31
CA THR A 131 7.61 -12.08 14.93
C THR A 131 7.71 -12.21 13.41
N MET A 132 6.62 -11.97 12.70
CA MET A 132 6.61 -12.04 11.24
C MET A 132 7.54 -10.98 10.61
N LYS A 133 7.53 -9.78 11.15
CA LYS A 133 8.43 -8.72 10.69
C LYS A 133 9.88 -9.09 10.90
N LYS A 134 10.19 -9.66 12.07
CA LYS A 134 11.53 -10.10 12.39
C LYS A 134 11.98 -11.22 11.47
N ALA A 135 11.10 -12.18 11.21
CA ALA A 135 11.39 -13.28 10.29
C ALA A 135 11.69 -12.77 8.88
N THR A 136 10.87 -11.84 8.40
CA THR A 136 11.07 -11.22 7.07
C THR A 136 12.43 -10.53 7.00
N GLU A 137 12.78 -9.80 8.04
CA GLU A 137 14.07 -9.09 8.09
C GLU A 137 15.26 -10.07 8.08
N ILE A 138 15.16 -11.16 8.84
CA ILE A 138 16.19 -12.19 8.86
C ILE A 138 16.38 -12.80 7.48
N LEU A 139 15.27 -13.14 6.81
CA LEU A 139 15.33 -13.73 5.47
C LEU A 139 15.91 -12.75 4.45
N ARG A 140 15.57 -11.48 4.57
CA ARG A 140 16.12 -10.45 3.71
C ARG A 140 17.63 -10.31 3.89
N GLN A 141 18.10 -10.29 5.13
CA GLN A 141 19.53 -10.22 5.45
C GLN A 141 20.28 -11.44 4.91
N GLU A 142 19.68 -12.62 5.04
CA GLU A 142 20.28 -13.85 4.51
C GLU A 142 20.42 -13.79 2.99
N ARG A 143 19.42 -13.26 2.30
CA ARG A 143 19.47 -13.08 0.86
C ARG A 143 20.56 -12.11 0.43
N GLU A 144 20.75 -11.03 1.17
CA GLU A 144 21.78 -10.04 0.88
C GLU A 144 23.18 -10.58 1.07
N THR A 145 23.40 -11.44 2.09
CA THR A 145 24.72 -12.02 2.37
C THR A 145 25.10 -13.15 1.41
N THR A 146 24.13 -13.87 0.88
CA THR A 146 24.38 -14.99 -0.04
C THR A 146 24.27 -14.63 -1.51
N GLY A 147 23.67 -13.46 -1.76
CA GLY A 147 23.50 -12.95 -3.11
C GLY A 147 24.63 -12.04 -3.50
#